data_168b1a2c27eaf2c7b4b54ffdbf62461d
#
_entry.id   168b1a2c27eaf2c7b4b54ffdbf62461d
#
_cell.length_a   1.000
_cell.length_b   1.000
_cell.length_c   1.000
_cell.angle_alpha   90.00
_cell.angle_beta   90.00
_cell.angle_gamma   90.00
#
_symmetry.space_group_name_H-M   'P 1'
#
loop_
_entity.id
_entity.type
_entity.pdbx_description
1 polymer ?
#
loop_
_entity_poly.entity_id
_entity_poly.type
_entity_poly.pdbx_seq_one_letter_code
_entity_poly.pdbx_strand_id
1 'polypeptide(L)'
;MMHHQLPAVRWVGGVEIELIAMATGARIVPRFEEITPEKLGSAGRIKEISFGTSNDKVILIEECKNTKAVTILIRGGSMTICDEAKRCLHDAVCVVRNMIKNSNVVGGGGATELACSIAVQKEADKIEGVEQYAVRAFADALEEIPLALAENSGYAPIEYVSKIK
;
A
#
# COMPACT_ATOMS: atom_id res chain seq x y z
N MET A 1 -21.63 27.94 2.61
CA MET A 1 -20.68 27.49 3.60
C MET A 1 -19.68 28.58 3.94
N MET A 2 -18.94 29.16 3.01
CA MET A 2 -18.03 30.31 3.32
C MET A 2 -18.68 31.44 4.09
N HIS A 3 -19.91 31.80 3.74
CA HIS A 3 -20.66 32.88 4.43
C HIS A 3 -20.97 32.60 5.91
N HIS A 4 -20.95 31.35 6.32
CA HIS A 4 -21.18 30.89 7.70
C HIS A 4 -19.90 30.43 8.39
N GLN A 5 -18.74 30.69 7.81
CA GLN A 5 -17.42 30.30 8.35
C GLN A 5 -17.29 28.79 8.66
N LEU A 6 -18.04 27.97 7.93
CA LEU A 6 -17.95 26.52 8.07
C LEU A 6 -16.84 25.98 7.18
N PRO A 7 -15.94 25.12 7.72
CA PRO A 7 -14.93 24.47 6.92
C PRO A 7 -15.58 23.58 5.86
N ALA A 8 -15.08 23.66 4.64
CA ALA A 8 -15.56 22.86 3.53
C ALA A 8 -14.41 22.51 2.59
N VAL A 9 -14.36 21.28 2.14
CA VAL A 9 -13.41 20.81 1.15
C VAL A 9 -14.18 20.29 -0.06
N ARG A 10 -13.67 20.54 -1.23
CA ARG A 10 -14.18 20.02 -2.51
C ARG A 10 -13.10 19.20 -3.20
N TRP A 11 -13.51 18.41 -4.17
CA TRP A 11 -12.60 17.52 -4.92
C TRP A 11 -11.96 16.43 -4.03
N VAL A 12 -12.75 15.88 -3.10
CA VAL A 12 -12.34 14.75 -2.28
C VAL A 12 -12.62 13.46 -3.06
N GLY A 13 -11.66 12.56 -3.12
CA GLY A 13 -11.80 11.27 -3.79
C GLY A 13 -12.86 10.38 -3.13
N GLY A 14 -13.37 9.40 -3.89
CA GLY A 14 -14.40 8.48 -3.37
C GLY A 14 -13.92 7.66 -2.17
N VAL A 15 -12.70 7.16 -2.22
CA VAL A 15 -12.09 6.37 -1.14
C VAL A 15 -11.92 7.22 0.12
N GLU A 16 -11.46 8.45 -0.02
CA GLU A 16 -11.28 9.39 1.10
C GLU A 16 -12.61 9.74 1.76
N ILE A 17 -13.68 9.96 0.96
CA ILE A 17 -15.02 10.22 1.49
C ILE A 17 -15.55 9.01 2.27
N GLU A 18 -15.33 7.79 1.77
CA GLU A 18 -15.72 6.56 2.46
C GLU A 18 -14.99 6.39 3.79
N LEU A 19 -13.68 6.69 3.84
CA LEU A 19 -12.90 6.63 5.06
C LEU A 19 -13.37 7.68 6.09
N ILE A 20 -13.69 8.90 5.64
CA ILE A 20 -14.26 9.94 6.50
C ILE A 20 -15.62 9.50 7.03
N ALA A 21 -16.49 8.97 6.18
CA ALA A 21 -17.79 8.46 6.59
C ALA A 21 -17.66 7.33 7.63
N MET A 22 -16.71 6.42 7.42
CA MET A 22 -16.41 5.33 8.34
C MET A 22 -15.89 5.83 9.69
N ALA A 23 -15.00 6.82 9.69
CA ALA A 23 -14.42 7.37 10.92
C ALA A 23 -15.45 8.15 11.74
N THR A 24 -16.28 8.94 11.09
CA THR A 24 -17.26 9.82 11.74
C THR A 24 -18.62 9.18 11.98
N GLY A 25 -18.90 8.06 11.32
CA GLY A 25 -20.23 7.44 11.30
C GLY A 25 -21.25 8.17 10.41
N ALA A 26 -20.78 9.10 9.58
CA ALA A 26 -21.63 9.81 8.62
C ALA A 26 -22.08 8.91 7.48
N ARG A 27 -23.15 9.31 6.78
CA ARG A 27 -23.57 8.69 5.52
C ARG A 27 -23.30 9.64 4.35
N ILE A 28 -22.77 9.10 3.28
CA ILE A 28 -22.53 9.83 2.03
C ILE A 28 -23.89 10.09 1.38
N VAL A 29 -24.18 11.35 1.06
CA VAL A 29 -25.41 11.76 0.40
C VAL A 29 -25.08 12.54 -0.88
N PRO A 30 -25.72 12.21 -2.01
CA PRO A 30 -25.43 12.84 -3.29
C PRO A 30 -26.09 14.24 -3.44
N ARG A 31 -27.11 14.55 -2.63
CA ARG A 31 -27.90 15.80 -2.73
C ARG A 31 -28.04 16.45 -1.36
N PHE A 32 -28.04 17.78 -1.34
CA PHE A 32 -28.18 18.55 -0.10
C PHE A 32 -29.55 18.37 0.54
N GLU A 33 -30.60 18.17 -0.27
CA GLU A 33 -31.97 17.95 0.21
C GLU A 33 -32.14 16.64 0.99
N GLU A 34 -31.22 15.71 0.78
CA GLU A 34 -31.23 14.41 1.45
C GLU A 34 -30.52 14.42 2.79
N ILE A 35 -29.93 15.55 3.20
CA ILE A 35 -29.24 15.66 4.48
C ILE A 35 -30.27 15.68 5.61
N THR A 36 -30.23 14.63 6.43
CA THR A 36 -31.02 14.51 7.65
C THR A 36 -30.09 14.38 8.87
N PRO A 37 -30.54 14.75 10.09
CA PRO A 37 -29.69 14.61 11.28
C PRO A 37 -29.13 13.22 11.50
N GLU A 38 -29.85 12.20 11.08
CA GLU A 38 -29.42 10.79 11.19
C GLU A 38 -28.25 10.40 10.27
N LYS A 39 -28.03 11.19 9.21
CA LYS A 39 -26.96 10.97 8.24
C LYS A 39 -25.68 11.76 8.61
N LEU A 40 -25.77 12.63 9.58
CA LEU A 40 -24.62 13.40 10.06
C LEU A 40 -23.69 12.52 10.89
N GLY A 41 -22.38 12.71 10.70
CA GLY A 41 -21.36 12.09 11.52
C GLY A 41 -21.05 12.91 12.79
N SER A 42 -20.21 12.36 13.63
CA SER A 42 -19.74 13.02 14.83
C SER A 42 -18.22 12.91 14.96
N ALA A 43 -17.59 14.01 15.37
CA ALA A 43 -16.16 14.07 15.70
C ALA A 43 -16.00 14.95 16.95
N GLY A 44 -14.99 14.68 17.76
CA GLY A 44 -14.72 15.49 18.94
C GLY A 44 -14.19 16.88 18.57
N ARG A 45 -13.40 16.96 17.51
CA ARG A 45 -12.82 18.24 17.05
C ARG A 45 -12.62 18.25 15.53
N ILE A 46 -12.96 19.39 14.93
CA ILE A 46 -12.62 19.70 13.53
C ILE A 46 -11.87 21.02 13.54
N LYS A 47 -10.67 21.04 12.96
CA LYS A 47 -9.85 22.24 12.87
C LYS A 47 -9.15 22.36 11.53
N GLU A 48 -8.94 23.57 11.06
CA GLU A 48 -8.06 23.89 9.94
C GLU A 48 -6.65 24.16 10.48
N ILE A 49 -5.66 23.53 9.90
CA ILE A 49 -4.26 23.80 10.21
C ILE A 49 -3.49 24.14 8.93
N SER A 50 -2.49 24.99 9.06
CA SER A 50 -1.52 25.29 8.01
C SER A 50 -0.15 24.78 8.45
N PHE A 51 0.67 24.33 7.48
CA PHE A 51 1.98 23.80 7.76
C PHE A 51 3.08 24.74 7.23
N GLY A 52 3.93 25.22 8.15
CA GLY A 52 5.09 26.04 7.82
C GLY A 52 4.73 27.34 7.11
N THR A 53 5.53 27.68 6.11
CA THR A 53 5.38 28.90 5.30
C THR A 53 4.56 28.68 4.02
N SER A 54 4.12 27.45 3.74
CA SER A 54 3.25 27.17 2.61
C SER A 54 1.81 27.58 2.91
N ASN A 55 1.08 27.98 1.86
CA ASN A 55 -0.35 28.29 1.98
C ASN A 55 -1.23 27.02 2.02
N ASP A 56 -0.62 25.86 2.19
CA ASP A 56 -1.35 24.60 2.24
C ASP A 56 -2.14 24.51 3.55
N LYS A 57 -3.43 24.31 3.40
CA LYS A 57 -4.36 24.16 4.52
C LYS A 57 -4.93 22.74 4.52
N VAL A 58 -5.01 22.16 5.68
CA VAL A 58 -5.57 20.83 5.90
C VAL A 58 -6.65 20.91 6.96
N ILE A 59 -7.77 20.24 6.71
CA ILE A 59 -8.81 20.04 7.72
C ILE A 59 -8.49 18.75 8.46
N LEU A 60 -8.30 18.86 9.78
CA LEU A 60 -8.14 17.73 10.68
C LEU A 60 -9.47 17.41 11.34
N ILE A 61 -9.84 16.13 11.29
CA ILE A 61 -10.99 15.57 11.98
C ILE A 61 -10.44 14.63 13.05
N GLU A 62 -10.57 15.00 14.30
CA GLU A 62 -9.95 14.33 15.45
C GLU A 62 -11.02 13.80 16.42
N GLU A 63 -10.61 12.83 17.25
CA GLU A 63 -11.46 12.26 18.30
C GLU A 63 -12.76 11.64 17.76
N CYS A 64 -12.64 10.94 16.62
CA CYS A 64 -13.75 10.19 16.07
C CYS A 64 -14.03 8.95 16.92
N LYS A 65 -15.30 8.56 17.02
CA LYS A 65 -15.71 7.35 17.76
C LYS A 65 -15.12 6.08 17.18
N ASN A 66 -14.94 6.03 15.86
CA ASN A 66 -14.38 4.88 15.17
C ASN A 66 -12.90 5.12 14.85
N THR A 67 -12.03 4.31 15.44
CA THR A 67 -10.57 4.37 15.27
C THR A 67 -10.05 3.50 14.12
N LYS A 68 -10.94 2.92 13.30
CA LYS A 68 -10.55 2.03 12.19
C LYS A 68 -10.01 2.76 10.97
N ALA A 69 -10.17 4.08 10.89
CA ALA A 69 -9.59 4.91 9.85
C ALA A 69 -8.51 5.82 10.45
N VAL A 70 -7.32 5.77 9.89
CA VAL A 70 -6.16 6.58 10.31
C VAL A 70 -5.52 7.18 9.07
N THR A 71 -5.09 8.42 9.16
CA THR A 71 -4.37 9.11 8.10
C THR A 71 -2.91 9.30 8.48
N ILE A 72 -2.01 8.91 7.60
CA ILE A 72 -0.57 9.19 7.70
C ILE A 72 -0.25 10.30 6.70
N LEU A 73 0.06 11.50 7.20
CA LEU A 73 0.44 12.62 6.37
C LEU A 73 1.95 12.62 6.12
N ILE A 74 2.34 12.50 4.86
CA ILE A 74 3.74 12.56 4.42
C ILE A 74 4.02 13.96 3.87
N ARG A 75 5.12 14.57 4.33
CA ARG A 75 5.61 15.85 3.84
C ARG A 75 7.08 15.73 3.47
N GLY A 76 7.48 16.37 2.38
CA GLY A 76 8.85 16.32 1.89
C GLY A 76 9.18 17.52 1.00
N GLY A 77 10.45 17.67 0.67
CA GLY A 77 10.96 18.78 -0.15
C GLY A 77 10.55 18.72 -1.62
N SER A 78 10.10 17.55 -2.12
CA SER A 78 9.60 17.39 -3.49
C SER A 78 8.49 16.34 -3.54
N MET A 79 7.64 16.41 -4.57
CA MET A 79 6.58 15.41 -4.80
C MET A 79 7.16 14.02 -5.01
N THR A 80 8.25 13.90 -5.73
CA THR A 80 8.93 12.61 -5.99
C THR A 80 9.32 11.90 -4.70
N ILE A 81 9.89 12.66 -3.74
CA ILE A 81 10.24 12.10 -2.42
C ILE A 81 9.00 11.68 -1.64
N CYS A 82 7.94 12.48 -1.69
CA CYS A 82 6.68 12.15 -1.02
C CYS A 82 6.02 10.90 -1.63
N ASP A 83 6.02 10.77 -2.95
CA ASP A 83 5.45 9.63 -3.66
C ASP A 83 6.24 8.35 -3.38
N GLU A 84 7.58 8.44 -3.31
CA GLU A 84 8.41 7.31 -2.93
C GLU A 84 8.18 6.87 -1.49
N ALA A 85 8.13 7.81 -0.56
CA ALA A 85 7.82 7.53 0.84
C ALA A 85 6.41 6.92 1.00
N LYS A 86 5.44 7.38 0.20
CA LYS A 86 4.08 6.81 0.18
C LYS A 86 4.09 5.36 -0.28
N ARG A 87 4.86 5.02 -1.32
CA ARG A 87 5.01 3.63 -1.79
C ARG A 87 5.66 2.75 -0.73
N CYS A 88 6.77 3.19 -0.14
CA CYS A 88 7.46 2.47 0.91
C CYS A 88 6.55 2.21 2.13
N LEU A 89 5.78 3.20 2.55
CA LEU A 89 4.82 3.03 3.65
C LEU A 89 3.70 2.05 3.30
N HIS A 90 3.19 2.11 2.07
CA HIS A 90 2.17 1.17 1.61
C HIS A 90 2.69 -0.27 1.67
N ASP A 91 3.89 -0.52 1.19
CA ASP A 91 4.53 -1.84 1.20
C ASP A 91 4.76 -2.33 2.65
N ALA A 92 5.25 -1.46 3.53
CA ALA A 92 5.43 -1.78 4.95
C ALA A 92 4.10 -2.17 5.62
N VAL A 93 3.02 -1.43 5.37
CA VAL A 93 1.68 -1.74 5.89
C VAL A 93 1.16 -3.07 5.33
N CYS A 94 1.42 -3.36 4.05
CA CYS A 94 1.05 -4.63 3.43
C CYS A 94 1.79 -5.81 4.08
N VAL A 95 3.08 -5.66 4.38
CA VAL A 95 3.88 -6.68 5.08
C VAL A 95 3.32 -6.95 6.47
N VAL A 96 3.06 -5.90 7.26
CA VAL A 96 2.47 -6.04 8.60
C VAL A 96 1.11 -6.72 8.54
N ARG A 97 0.26 -6.34 7.58
CA ARG A 97 -1.04 -7.00 7.35
C ARG A 97 -0.88 -8.49 7.05
N ASN A 98 0.10 -8.85 6.23
CA ASN A 98 0.36 -10.24 5.88
C ASN A 98 0.86 -11.03 7.09
N MET A 99 1.73 -10.44 7.93
CA MET A 99 2.20 -11.05 9.17
C MET A 99 1.08 -11.31 10.18
N ILE A 100 0.08 -10.43 10.24
CA ILE A 100 -1.09 -10.64 11.09
C ILE A 100 -1.95 -11.81 10.58
N LYS A 101 -2.05 -11.97 9.25
CA LYS A 101 -2.82 -13.07 8.63
C LYS A 101 -2.08 -14.40 8.70
N ASN A 102 -0.78 -14.39 8.52
CA ASN A 102 0.08 -15.56 8.56
C ASN A 102 1.43 -15.17 9.17
N SER A 103 1.72 -15.74 10.34
CA SER A 103 2.96 -15.46 11.09
C SER A 103 4.21 -16.17 10.55
N ASN A 104 4.08 -16.97 9.49
CA ASN A 104 5.22 -17.62 8.89
C ASN A 104 6.06 -16.61 8.11
N VAL A 105 7.37 -16.67 8.30
CA VAL A 105 8.36 -15.81 7.66
C VAL A 105 9.32 -16.64 6.84
N VAL A 106 9.68 -16.17 5.68
CA VAL A 106 10.64 -16.79 4.76
C VAL A 106 11.83 -15.86 4.51
N GLY A 107 12.93 -16.40 3.99
CA GLY A 107 14.08 -15.60 3.59
C GLY A 107 13.76 -14.64 2.46
N GLY A 108 14.33 -13.43 2.52
CA GLY A 108 14.25 -12.43 1.46
C GLY A 108 15.38 -12.55 0.43
N GLY A 109 15.49 -11.53 -0.42
CA GLY A 109 16.56 -11.44 -1.43
C GLY A 109 16.44 -12.44 -2.58
N GLY A 110 15.24 -12.98 -2.83
CA GLY A 110 15.02 -13.98 -3.88
C GLY A 110 15.28 -15.44 -3.46
N ALA A 111 15.57 -15.68 -2.17
CA ALA A 111 15.84 -17.04 -1.68
C ALA A 111 14.61 -17.95 -1.81
N THR A 112 13.41 -17.41 -1.59
CA THR A 112 12.16 -18.18 -1.74
C THR A 112 11.88 -18.52 -3.19
N GLU A 113 12.03 -17.56 -4.09
CA GLU A 113 11.86 -17.73 -5.53
C GLU A 113 12.81 -18.81 -6.06
N LEU A 114 14.05 -18.77 -5.61
CA LEU A 114 15.07 -19.74 -5.99
C LEU A 114 14.78 -21.15 -5.46
N ALA A 115 14.34 -21.27 -4.21
CA ALA A 115 13.91 -22.54 -3.63
C ALA A 115 12.69 -23.12 -4.39
N CYS A 116 11.76 -22.24 -4.80
CA CYS A 116 10.63 -22.63 -5.65
C CYS A 116 11.09 -23.08 -7.04
N SER A 117 12.03 -22.36 -7.67
CA SER A 117 12.61 -22.77 -8.96
C SER A 117 13.19 -24.18 -8.90
N ILE A 118 14.02 -24.45 -7.89
CA ILE A 118 14.62 -25.79 -7.69
C ILE A 118 13.55 -26.87 -7.53
N ALA A 119 12.50 -26.59 -6.78
CA ALA A 119 11.41 -27.54 -6.57
C ALA A 119 10.63 -27.80 -7.86
N VAL A 120 10.32 -26.73 -8.62
CA VAL A 120 9.62 -26.83 -9.91
C VAL A 120 10.45 -27.56 -10.95
N GLN A 121 11.77 -27.33 -11.02
CA GLN A 121 12.67 -28.08 -11.91
C GLN A 121 12.65 -29.57 -11.62
N LYS A 122 12.71 -29.98 -10.35
CA LYS A 122 12.62 -31.38 -9.95
C LYS A 122 11.29 -32.04 -10.33
N GLU A 123 10.19 -31.29 -10.24
CA GLU A 123 8.88 -31.79 -10.69
C GLU A 123 8.80 -31.86 -12.23
N ALA A 124 9.40 -30.88 -12.92
CA ALA A 124 9.48 -30.89 -14.38
C ALA A 124 10.16 -32.17 -14.93
N ASP A 125 11.17 -32.68 -14.25
CA ASP A 125 11.87 -33.90 -14.64
C ASP A 125 10.98 -35.16 -14.62
N LYS A 126 9.86 -35.12 -13.92
CA LYS A 126 8.87 -36.20 -13.83
C LYS A 126 7.80 -36.15 -14.91
N ILE A 127 7.71 -35.03 -15.63
CA ILE A 127 6.70 -34.80 -16.66
C ILE A 127 7.22 -35.34 -18.00
N GLU A 128 6.48 -36.25 -18.60
CA GLU A 128 6.77 -36.77 -19.94
C GLU A 128 6.15 -35.85 -21.00
N GLY A 129 6.90 -35.60 -22.09
CA GLY A 129 6.40 -34.83 -23.23
C GLY A 129 6.81 -33.38 -23.28
N VAL A 130 6.17 -32.62 -24.17
CA VAL A 130 6.51 -31.20 -24.45
C VAL A 130 6.15 -30.23 -23.30
N GLU A 131 5.21 -30.61 -22.47
CA GLU A 131 4.77 -29.81 -21.32
C GLU A 131 5.90 -29.55 -20.32
N GLN A 132 6.87 -30.45 -20.23
CA GLN A 132 8.08 -30.29 -19.43
C GLN A 132 8.81 -28.99 -19.72
N TYR A 133 8.87 -28.56 -20.98
CA TYR A 133 9.56 -27.33 -21.35
C TYR A 133 8.86 -26.09 -20.81
N ALA A 134 7.53 -26.07 -20.77
CA ALA A 134 6.77 -24.97 -20.19
C ALA A 134 7.00 -24.85 -18.69
N VAL A 135 7.04 -25.99 -17.97
CA VAL A 135 7.30 -26.01 -16.53
C VAL A 135 8.72 -25.57 -16.22
N ARG A 136 9.72 -25.98 -17.03
CA ARG A 136 11.10 -25.51 -16.88
C ARG A 136 11.22 -24.01 -17.14
N ALA A 137 10.56 -23.48 -18.19
CA ALA A 137 10.56 -22.05 -18.46
C ALA A 137 9.95 -21.23 -17.31
N PHE A 138 8.95 -21.78 -16.61
CA PHE A 138 8.42 -21.13 -15.41
C PHE A 138 9.44 -21.13 -14.27
N ALA A 139 10.17 -22.22 -14.06
CA ALA A 139 11.24 -22.29 -13.07
C ALA A 139 12.35 -21.26 -13.37
N ASP A 140 12.74 -21.14 -14.64
CA ASP A 140 13.74 -20.18 -15.09
C ASP A 140 13.25 -18.73 -14.84
N ALA A 141 11.98 -18.46 -15.12
CA ALA A 141 11.37 -17.14 -14.84
C ALA A 141 11.38 -16.75 -13.36
N LEU A 142 11.31 -17.71 -12.43
CA LEU A 142 11.47 -17.43 -10.99
C LEU A 142 12.89 -16.99 -10.63
N GLU A 143 13.91 -17.45 -11.36
CA GLU A 143 15.29 -17.04 -11.13
C GLU A 143 15.59 -15.63 -11.63
N GLU A 144 14.78 -15.07 -12.53
CA GLU A 144 14.93 -13.68 -12.99
C GLU A 144 14.75 -12.66 -11.86
N ILE A 145 13.96 -12.97 -10.82
CA ILE A 145 13.74 -12.07 -9.69
C ILE A 145 15.03 -11.85 -8.88
N PRO A 146 15.73 -12.89 -8.37
CA PRO A 146 17.01 -12.70 -7.68
C PRO A 146 18.12 -12.17 -8.61
N LEU A 147 18.10 -12.49 -9.90
CA LEU A 147 19.04 -11.93 -10.88
C LEU A 147 18.88 -10.41 -11.00
N ALA A 148 17.65 -9.92 -11.17
CA ALA A 148 17.35 -8.49 -11.24
C ALA A 148 17.69 -7.77 -9.93
N LEU A 149 17.43 -8.38 -8.78
CA LEU A 149 17.82 -7.82 -7.48
C LEU A 149 19.34 -7.68 -7.34
N ALA A 150 20.10 -8.69 -7.77
CA ALA A 150 21.56 -8.64 -7.75
C ALA A 150 22.09 -7.54 -8.68
N GLU A 151 21.60 -7.47 -9.90
CA GLU A 151 21.99 -6.46 -10.90
C GLU A 151 21.71 -5.05 -10.40
N ASN A 152 20.51 -4.78 -9.90
CA ASN A 152 20.14 -3.47 -9.37
C ASN A 152 20.93 -3.08 -8.11
N SER A 153 21.46 -4.07 -7.39
CA SER A 153 22.31 -3.86 -6.22
C SER A 153 23.81 -3.76 -6.55
N GLY A 154 24.17 -3.88 -7.83
CA GLY A 154 25.57 -3.79 -8.30
C GLY A 154 26.39 -5.05 -8.07
N TYR A 155 25.76 -6.19 -7.81
CA TYR A 155 26.43 -7.49 -7.71
C TYR A 155 26.50 -8.17 -9.07
N ALA A 156 27.45 -9.13 -9.23
CA ALA A 156 27.46 -10.01 -10.37
C ALA A 156 26.29 -11.02 -10.26
N PRO A 157 25.27 -10.98 -11.16
CA PRO A 157 24.03 -11.75 -10.95
C PRO A 157 24.24 -13.24 -10.87
N ILE A 158 25.09 -13.80 -11.74
CA ILE A 158 25.37 -15.24 -11.81
C ILE A 158 26.07 -15.72 -10.53
N GLU A 159 27.05 -14.96 -10.02
CA GLU A 159 27.73 -15.30 -8.78
C GLU A 159 26.80 -15.23 -7.57
N TYR A 160 25.92 -14.24 -7.56
CA TYR A 160 24.95 -14.04 -6.49
C TYR A 160 23.97 -15.21 -6.41
N VAL A 161 23.35 -15.58 -7.52
CA VAL A 161 22.40 -16.71 -7.58
C VAL A 161 23.11 -18.03 -7.24
N SER A 162 24.35 -18.23 -7.71
CA SER A 162 25.14 -19.43 -7.37
C SER A 162 25.46 -19.55 -5.87
N LYS A 163 25.58 -18.42 -5.15
CA LYS A 163 25.82 -18.43 -3.70
C LYS A 163 24.56 -18.70 -2.88
N ILE A 164 23.40 -18.40 -3.43
CA ILE A 164 22.10 -18.62 -2.76
C ILE A 164 21.59 -20.04 -3.03
N LYS A 165 21.91 -20.65 -4.19
CA LYS A 165 21.63 -22.07 -4.50
C LYS A 165 22.37 -22.99 -3.56
#